data_8f48b11e07b2c79890dfa9e31e24a00e
#
_entry.id   8f48b11e07b2c79890dfa9e31e24a00e
#
_cell.length_a   1.000
_cell.length_b   1.000
_cell.length_c   1.000
_cell.angle_alpha   90.00
_cell.angle_beta   90.00
_cell.angle_gamma   90.00
#
_symmetry.space_group_name_H-M   'P 1'
#
loop_
_entity.id
_entity.type
_entity.pdbx_description
1 polymer ?
#
loop_
_entity_poly.entity_id
_entity_poly.type
_entity_poly.pdbx_seq_one_letter_code
_entity_poly.pdbx_strand_id
1 'polypeptide(L)'
;DNSDPTCQLRSGINCPEGAEWQTEKAGVIQMVMYEEGYLGCCSANLLNNTNEDFAPYIISAAHCIDGDNEKPLTIQDDLDKWTFRFHYEKPTCSNGSEGLSRGKSIIGCTVKTYLPITDEKGTPKSDGLLLLANKKVPENYRVYYNGWDRRTPLPKGKVTGIHHPSGDAKKICSSPELLGLGTWDTPGSAGGKMAHFRVEFTHGDTEGGSSGSSLFDQNHLVIGTLTGGRSGCGSTNYYGRLFHHWNRYKKTG
;
A
#
# COMPACT_ATOMS: atom_id res chain seq x y z
N ASP A 1 -3.28 -28.79 -8.31
CA ASP A 1 -2.52 -28.92 -7.06
C ASP A 1 -1.16 -28.27 -7.22
N ASN A 2 -1.14 -26.93 -7.28
CA ASN A 2 0.11 -26.16 -7.28
C ASN A 2 0.29 -25.49 -5.93
N SER A 3 0.52 -26.30 -4.90
CA SER A 3 0.99 -25.79 -3.62
C SER A 3 2.51 -25.64 -3.67
N ASP A 4 3.01 -24.63 -4.38
CA ASP A 4 4.40 -24.21 -4.19
C ASP A 4 4.55 -23.69 -2.77
N PRO A 5 5.26 -24.39 -1.88
CA PRO A 5 5.39 -23.99 -0.49
C PRO A 5 6.07 -22.61 -0.31
N THR A 6 6.79 -22.13 -1.33
CA THR A 6 7.48 -20.82 -1.25
C THR A 6 6.55 -19.64 -1.38
N CYS A 7 5.48 -19.76 -2.14
CA CYS A 7 4.46 -18.72 -2.26
C CYS A 7 3.55 -18.62 -1.02
N GLN A 8 3.31 -19.73 -0.33
CA GLN A 8 2.50 -19.74 0.89
C GLN A 8 3.23 -19.17 2.10
N LEU A 9 4.54 -19.01 2.02
CA LEU A 9 5.34 -18.44 3.09
C LEU A 9 5.09 -16.93 3.17
N ARG A 10 4.20 -16.52 4.05
CA ARG A 10 4.02 -15.11 4.44
C ARG A 10 5.21 -14.67 5.26
N SER A 11 6.35 -14.49 4.62
CA SER A 11 7.59 -14.13 5.29
C SER A 11 7.43 -12.81 6.03
N GLY A 12 7.81 -12.80 7.30
CA GLY A 12 7.95 -11.56 8.05
C GLY A 12 9.03 -10.68 7.41
N ILE A 13 8.89 -9.37 7.56
CA ILE A 13 9.86 -8.41 6.98
C ILE A 13 11.29 -8.60 7.52
N ASN A 14 11.45 -9.25 8.65
CA ASN A 14 12.75 -9.55 9.25
C ASN A 14 13.22 -10.99 8.96
N CYS A 15 12.57 -11.69 8.03
CA CYS A 15 13.09 -12.91 7.41
C CYS A 15 14.16 -12.59 6.36
N PRO A 16 14.92 -13.57 5.87
CA PRO A 16 15.98 -13.36 4.87
C PRO A 16 15.53 -12.57 3.64
N GLU A 17 14.29 -12.73 3.22
CA GLU A 17 13.69 -12.05 2.06
C GLU A 17 13.58 -10.54 2.26
N GLY A 18 13.51 -10.09 3.51
CA GLY A 18 13.46 -8.67 3.88
C GLY A 18 14.82 -8.05 4.18
N ALA A 19 15.93 -8.78 4.03
CA ALA A 19 17.26 -8.32 4.42
C ALA A 19 17.69 -7.00 3.75
N GLU A 20 17.32 -6.82 2.46
CA GLU A 20 17.64 -5.63 1.67
C GLU A 20 16.66 -4.45 1.95
N TRP A 21 15.58 -4.69 2.69
CA TRP A 21 14.46 -3.76 2.86
C TRP A 21 14.39 -3.11 4.23
N GLN A 22 15.49 -3.14 4.98
CA GLN A 22 15.50 -2.68 6.37
C GLN A 22 15.33 -1.16 6.53
N THR A 23 15.62 -0.38 5.49
CA THR A 23 15.39 1.06 5.44
C THR A 23 13.93 1.36 5.08
N GLU A 24 13.46 0.83 3.95
CA GLU A 24 12.14 1.15 3.39
C GLU A 24 10.99 0.66 4.27
N LYS A 25 11.17 -0.48 4.95
CA LYS A 25 10.15 -1.01 5.88
C LYS A 25 9.78 -0.02 6.98
N ALA A 26 10.70 0.88 7.36
CA ALA A 26 10.47 1.86 8.40
C ALA A 26 9.45 2.95 8.00
N GLY A 27 9.18 3.09 6.70
CA GLY A 27 8.12 3.95 6.17
C GLY A 27 6.79 3.23 5.94
N VAL A 28 6.77 1.88 5.98
CA VAL A 28 5.53 1.11 5.79
C VAL A 28 4.69 1.08 7.06
N ILE A 29 3.41 1.37 6.91
CA ILE A 29 2.47 1.67 7.98
C ILE A 29 1.32 0.66 7.96
N GLN A 30 0.95 0.16 9.14
CA GLN A 30 -0.38 -0.39 9.34
C GLN A 30 -1.33 0.78 9.59
N MET A 31 -2.29 0.96 8.69
CA MET A 31 -3.33 1.97 8.81
C MET A 31 -4.57 1.33 9.43
N VAL A 32 -4.93 1.79 10.63
CA VAL A 32 -6.15 1.35 11.34
C VAL A 32 -7.17 2.48 11.22
N MET A 33 -8.25 2.17 10.53
CA MET A 33 -9.31 3.11 10.21
C MET A 33 -10.47 2.92 11.18
N TYR A 34 -11.05 4.02 11.58
CA TYR A 34 -12.28 4.05 12.34
C TYR A 34 -13.40 4.60 11.46
N GLU A 35 -14.51 3.91 11.42
CA GLU A 35 -15.68 4.29 10.63
C GLU A 35 -16.95 3.85 11.36
N GLU A 36 -17.79 4.80 11.76
CA GLU A 36 -19.12 4.53 12.36
C GLU A 36 -19.15 3.42 13.43
N GLY A 37 -18.09 3.29 14.20
CA GLY A 37 -17.97 2.25 15.25
C GLY A 37 -17.26 0.96 14.84
N TYR A 38 -16.88 0.84 13.58
CA TYR A 38 -16.11 -0.30 13.08
C TYR A 38 -14.63 0.05 12.93
N LEU A 39 -13.78 -0.98 13.05
CA LEU A 39 -12.35 -0.85 12.79
C LEU A 39 -11.99 -1.64 11.54
N GLY A 40 -11.42 -0.95 10.57
CA GLY A 40 -10.80 -1.53 9.38
C GLY A 40 -9.28 -1.44 9.42
N CYS A 41 -8.61 -2.27 8.63
CA CYS A 41 -7.17 -2.21 8.46
C CYS A 41 -6.80 -2.19 6.99
N CYS A 42 -5.91 -1.27 6.64
CA CYS A 42 -5.19 -1.24 5.37
C CYS A 42 -3.68 -1.09 5.61
N SER A 43 -2.93 -1.18 4.55
CA SER A 43 -1.51 -0.84 4.53
C SER A 43 -1.30 0.53 3.89
N ALA A 44 -0.27 1.22 4.31
CA ALA A 44 0.08 2.53 3.77
C ALA A 44 1.60 2.74 3.78
N ASN A 45 2.06 3.85 3.24
CA ASN A 45 3.47 4.18 3.21
C ASN A 45 3.71 5.67 3.39
N LEU A 46 4.68 6.01 4.23
CA LEU A 46 5.16 7.37 4.42
C LEU A 46 6.05 7.76 3.23
N LEU A 47 5.71 8.85 2.55
CA LEU A 47 6.44 9.31 1.36
C LEU A 47 7.24 10.55 1.64
N ASN A 48 8.43 10.61 1.06
CA ASN A 48 9.16 11.86 0.91
C ASN A 48 8.48 12.77 -0.12
N ASN A 49 8.76 14.05 -0.05
CA ASN A 49 8.31 15.04 -1.02
C ASN A 49 9.49 15.83 -1.59
N THR A 50 9.25 16.60 -2.64
CA THR A 50 10.30 17.36 -3.34
C THR A 50 10.90 18.52 -2.53
N ASN A 51 10.26 18.93 -1.43
CA ASN A 51 10.80 19.95 -0.53
C ASN A 51 11.69 19.35 0.56
N GLU A 52 11.65 18.01 0.74
CA GLU A 52 12.40 17.28 1.77
C GLU A 52 12.19 17.85 3.19
N ASP A 53 10.96 18.33 3.48
CA ASP A 53 10.59 19.04 4.71
C ASP A 53 10.03 18.12 5.80
N PHE A 54 10.05 16.81 5.56
CA PHE A 54 9.49 15.78 6.43
C PHE A 54 7.99 15.98 6.74
N ALA A 55 7.24 16.61 5.82
CA ALA A 55 5.80 16.62 5.90
C ALA A 55 5.27 15.19 5.78
N PRO A 56 4.42 14.72 6.73
CA PRO A 56 4.05 13.31 6.83
C PRO A 56 2.96 12.94 5.81
N TYR A 57 3.32 12.95 4.54
CA TYR A 57 2.46 12.45 3.47
C TYR A 57 2.41 10.93 3.52
N ILE A 58 1.20 10.40 3.49
CA ILE A 58 0.92 8.96 3.56
C ILE A 58 0.13 8.56 2.31
N ILE A 59 0.65 7.60 1.55
CA ILE A 59 -0.03 7.02 0.40
C ILE A 59 -0.69 5.70 0.76
N SER A 60 -1.88 5.47 0.22
CA SER A 60 -2.64 4.24 0.36
C SER A 60 -3.58 4.05 -0.84
N ALA A 61 -4.59 3.21 -0.72
CA ALA A 61 -5.63 3.00 -1.72
C ALA A 61 -6.93 3.75 -1.36
N ALA A 62 -7.62 4.25 -2.38
CA ALA A 62 -8.86 5.01 -2.19
C ALA A 62 -9.98 4.16 -1.61
N HIS A 63 -10.08 2.88 -2.00
CA HIS A 63 -11.11 1.99 -1.45
C HIS A 63 -10.95 1.72 0.06
N CYS A 64 -9.82 2.06 0.65
CA CYS A 64 -9.65 2.01 2.11
C CYS A 64 -10.51 3.06 2.84
N ILE A 65 -10.90 4.13 2.16
CA ILE A 65 -11.75 5.21 2.72
C ILE A 65 -13.20 5.10 2.29
N ASP A 66 -13.47 4.41 1.19
CA ASP A 66 -14.81 4.38 0.59
C ASP A 66 -15.72 3.30 1.17
N GLY A 67 -15.15 2.26 1.79
CA GLY A 67 -15.90 1.05 2.02
C GLY A 67 -16.51 0.56 0.69
N ASP A 68 -17.68 -0.07 0.78
CA ASP A 68 -18.40 -0.58 -0.39
C ASP A 68 -19.27 0.49 -1.11
N ASN A 69 -19.24 1.76 -0.69
CA ASN A 69 -20.26 2.76 -1.07
C ASN A 69 -19.80 3.85 -2.04
N GLU A 70 -18.63 3.75 -2.64
CA GLU A 70 -18.10 4.67 -3.67
C GLU A 70 -18.07 6.19 -3.28
N LYS A 71 -18.34 6.53 -2.03
CA LYS A 71 -18.26 7.90 -1.53
C LYS A 71 -17.18 8.01 -0.48
N PRO A 72 -16.21 8.93 -0.65
CA PRO A 72 -15.19 9.11 0.36
C PRO A 72 -15.86 9.48 1.69
N LEU A 73 -15.51 8.77 2.74
CA LEU A 73 -15.81 9.19 4.09
C LEU A 73 -15.11 10.52 4.35
N THR A 74 -15.86 11.59 4.23
CA THR A 74 -15.37 12.94 4.44
C THR A 74 -15.63 13.43 5.85
N ILE A 75 -16.01 12.53 6.75
CA ILE A 75 -16.26 12.90 8.14
C ILE A 75 -14.91 13.07 8.84
N GLN A 76 -14.48 14.31 9.00
CA GLN A 76 -13.20 14.63 9.63
C GLN A 76 -13.09 14.04 11.04
N ASP A 77 -14.18 13.94 11.77
CA ASP A 77 -14.23 13.35 13.10
C ASP A 77 -13.78 11.87 13.13
N ASP A 78 -13.99 11.13 12.05
CA ASP A 78 -13.51 9.78 11.93
C ASP A 78 -12.04 9.74 11.48
N LEU A 79 -11.66 10.59 10.52
CA LEU A 79 -10.26 10.73 10.10
C LEU A 79 -9.35 11.14 11.26
N ASP A 80 -9.85 11.93 12.22
CA ASP A 80 -9.10 12.33 13.42
C ASP A 80 -8.84 11.16 14.40
N LYS A 81 -9.51 10.03 14.22
CA LYS A 81 -9.33 8.81 15.01
C LYS A 81 -8.46 7.76 14.30
N TRP A 82 -8.20 7.94 13.00
CA TRP A 82 -7.37 6.99 12.25
C TRP A 82 -5.97 6.90 12.85
N THR A 83 -5.49 5.68 12.99
CA THR A 83 -4.20 5.39 13.63
C THR A 83 -3.22 4.86 12.60
N PHE A 84 -2.06 5.51 12.51
CA PHE A 84 -0.95 5.13 11.65
C PHE A 84 0.14 4.50 12.51
N ARG A 85 0.29 3.18 12.41
CA ARG A 85 1.19 2.39 13.25
C ARG A 85 2.46 2.03 12.47
N PHE A 86 3.60 2.54 12.92
CA PHE A 86 4.94 2.25 12.42
C PHE A 86 5.57 1.10 13.20
N HIS A 87 6.46 0.35 12.57
CA HIS A 87 7.23 -0.74 13.19
C HIS A 87 6.37 -1.82 13.86
N TYR A 88 5.16 -2.03 13.37
CA TYR A 88 4.34 -3.16 13.79
C TYR A 88 4.84 -4.40 13.06
N GLU A 89 5.86 -5.04 13.64
CA GLU A 89 6.60 -6.14 13.02
C GLU A 89 7.18 -7.09 14.06
N LYS A 90 7.45 -8.31 13.66
CA LYS A 90 8.20 -9.26 14.48
C LYS A 90 9.70 -8.93 14.42
N PRO A 91 10.42 -9.00 15.53
CA PRO A 91 11.86 -8.65 15.53
C PRO A 91 12.72 -9.66 14.79
N THR A 92 12.25 -10.89 14.65
CA THR A 92 12.94 -11.99 14.00
C THR A 92 12.03 -12.74 13.04
N CYS A 93 12.60 -13.61 12.21
CA CYS A 93 11.87 -14.54 11.36
C CYS A 93 11.29 -15.70 12.18
N SER A 94 10.22 -15.43 12.93
CA SER A 94 9.54 -16.45 13.74
C SER A 94 8.03 -16.45 13.44
N ASN A 95 7.41 -17.61 13.52
CA ASN A 95 5.95 -17.75 13.32
C ASN A 95 5.14 -17.51 14.60
N GLY A 96 5.79 -17.41 15.78
CA GLY A 96 5.13 -17.13 17.05
C GLY A 96 4.72 -15.67 17.23
N SER A 97 3.92 -15.38 18.24
CA SER A 97 3.56 -14.00 18.62
C SER A 97 4.59 -13.37 19.57
N GLU A 98 5.60 -14.12 19.96
CA GLU A 98 6.62 -13.65 20.89
C GLU A 98 7.46 -12.51 20.29
N GLY A 99 7.68 -11.49 21.12
CA GLY A 99 8.49 -10.34 20.72
C GLY A 99 7.86 -9.40 19.70
N LEU A 100 6.58 -9.58 19.35
CA LEU A 100 5.89 -8.68 18.42
C LEU A 100 5.97 -7.24 18.92
N SER A 101 6.61 -6.38 18.13
CA SER A 101 6.60 -4.94 18.39
C SER A 101 5.18 -4.41 18.21
N ARG A 102 4.64 -3.76 19.25
CA ARG A 102 3.35 -3.06 19.15
C ARG A 102 3.42 -1.82 18.25
N GLY A 103 4.61 -1.46 17.78
CA GLY A 103 4.86 -0.29 16.97
C GLY A 103 4.74 1.02 17.74
N LYS A 104 4.85 2.11 17.01
CA LYS A 104 4.66 3.49 17.47
C LYS A 104 3.61 4.13 16.59
N SER A 105 2.73 4.96 17.15
CA SER A 105 1.58 5.46 16.41
C SER A 105 1.45 6.96 16.45
N ILE A 106 0.97 7.53 15.33
CA ILE A 106 0.39 8.86 15.28
C ILE A 106 -1.09 8.72 14.93
N ILE A 107 -1.89 9.70 15.29
CA ILE A 107 -3.35 9.67 15.13
C ILE A 107 -3.80 10.92 14.40
N GLY A 108 -4.76 10.73 13.50
CA GLY A 108 -5.45 11.76 12.75
C GLY A 108 -4.76 12.14 11.46
N CYS A 109 -5.58 12.41 10.45
CA CYS A 109 -5.13 12.86 9.13
C CYS A 109 -6.19 13.73 8.44
N THR A 110 -5.76 14.34 7.34
CA THR A 110 -6.64 14.98 6.35
C THR A 110 -6.40 14.35 4.98
N VAL A 111 -7.46 14.22 4.19
CA VAL A 111 -7.35 13.77 2.80
C VAL A 111 -6.79 14.92 1.95
N LYS A 112 -5.68 14.67 1.27
CA LYS A 112 -5.09 15.64 0.33
C LYS A 112 -5.58 15.39 -1.08
N THR A 113 -5.76 14.12 -1.44
CA THR A 113 -6.27 13.77 -2.75
C THR A 113 -6.77 12.33 -2.75
N TYR A 114 -7.77 12.10 -3.56
CA TYR A 114 -8.54 10.90 -3.65
C TYR A 114 -8.84 10.58 -5.11
N LEU A 115 -8.62 9.35 -5.52
CA LEU A 115 -8.89 8.87 -6.86
C LEU A 115 -9.51 7.47 -6.78
N PRO A 116 -10.84 7.34 -6.98
CA PRO A 116 -11.54 6.07 -6.78
C PRO A 116 -11.08 4.97 -7.73
N ILE A 117 -11.56 3.77 -7.54
CA ILE A 117 -11.39 2.65 -8.49
C ILE A 117 -12.07 2.98 -9.81
N THR A 118 -13.27 3.51 -9.74
CA THR A 118 -14.05 3.99 -10.90
C THR A 118 -14.60 5.39 -10.65
N ASP A 119 -14.82 6.17 -11.70
CA ASP A 119 -15.58 7.42 -11.55
C ASP A 119 -17.11 7.18 -11.65
N GLU A 120 -17.88 8.24 -11.44
CA GLU A 120 -19.35 8.20 -11.52
C GLU A 120 -19.90 7.70 -12.87
N LYS A 121 -19.07 7.66 -13.91
CA LYS A 121 -19.40 7.13 -15.23
C LYS A 121 -18.93 5.69 -15.43
N GLY A 122 -18.45 5.03 -14.37
CA GLY A 122 -17.88 3.69 -14.44
C GLY A 122 -16.53 3.62 -15.17
N THR A 123 -15.85 4.75 -15.35
CA THR A 123 -14.52 4.74 -15.98
C THR A 123 -13.47 4.32 -14.97
N PRO A 124 -12.69 3.25 -15.22
CA PRO A 124 -11.64 2.80 -14.32
C PRO A 124 -10.58 3.87 -14.05
N LYS A 125 -10.21 3.99 -12.80
CA LYS A 125 -9.16 4.87 -12.28
C LYS A 125 -8.08 4.02 -11.62
N SER A 126 -7.21 4.64 -10.84
CA SER A 126 -6.03 3.98 -10.25
C SER A 126 -6.11 3.75 -8.75
N ASP A 127 -7.25 4.03 -8.13
CA ASP A 127 -7.47 3.75 -6.71
C ASP A 127 -6.41 4.39 -5.78
N GLY A 128 -6.18 5.68 -5.96
CA GLY A 128 -5.12 6.39 -5.22
C GLY A 128 -5.65 7.24 -4.08
N LEU A 129 -5.01 7.17 -2.92
CA LEU A 129 -5.28 7.98 -1.75
C LEU A 129 -3.99 8.63 -1.25
N LEU A 130 -4.01 9.94 -1.06
CA LEU A 130 -2.94 10.67 -0.40
C LEU A 130 -3.51 11.40 0.82
N LEU A 131 -2.93 11.11 1.96
CA LEU A 131 -3.24 11.69 3.24
C LEU A 131 -2.09 12.57 3.72
N LEU A 132 -2.40 13.52 4.58
CA LEU A 132 -1.42 14.23 5.40
C LEU A 132 -1.78 13.98 6.86
N ALA A 133 -0.86 13.40 7.63
CA ALA A 133 -1.10 13.21 9.04
C ALA A 133 -1.16 14.57 9.77
N ASN A 134 -2.04 14.67 10.78
CA ASN A 134 -2.28 15.92 11.53
C ASN A 134 -1.08 16.32 12.40
N LYS A 135 -0.14 15.40 12.64
CA LYS A 135 1.06 15.62 13.44
C LYS A 135 2.30 15.13 12.71
N LYS A 136 3.40 15.84 12.88
CA LYS A 136 4.71 15.35 12.44
C LYS A 136 5.04 14.04 13.15
N VAL A 137 5.70 13.15 12.44
CA VAL A 137 6.20 11.91 13.04
C VAL A 137 7.37 12.27 13.96
N PRO A 138 7.35 11.87 15.24
CA PRO A 138 8.45 12.16 16.16
C PRO A 138 9.76 11.53 15.68
N GLU A 139 10.87 12.25 15.77
CA GLU A 139 12.20 11.78 15.33
C GLU A 139 12.63 10.46 15.99
N ASN A 140 12.26 10.26 17.28
CA ASN A 140 12.56 9.03 18.00
C ASN A 140 11.76 7.81 17.51
N TYR A 141 10.84 7.98 16.53
CA TYR A 141 10.21 6.86 15.83
C TYR A 141 11.16 6.22 14.83
N ARG A 142 12.15 6.97 14.34
CA ARG A 142 13.14 6.48 13.37
C ARG A 142 12.48 5.90 12.12
N VAL A 143 11.49 6.61 11.61
CA VAL A 143 10.82 6.26 10.36
C VAL A 143 11.67 6.67 9.15
N TYR A 144 11.32 6.10 8.00
CA TYR A 144 11.91 6.47 6.72
C TYR A 144 10.84 7.02 5.79
N TYR A 145 11.11 8.15 5.16
CA TYR A 145 10.25 8.74 4.15
C TYR A 145 10.65 8.17 2.79
N ASN A 146 9.88 7.22 2.30
CA ASN A 146 10.21 6.46 1.10
C ASN A 146 10.23 7.35 -0.15
N GLY A 147 11.23 7.13 -0.98
CA GLY A 147 11.30 7.70 -2.32
C GLY A 147 10.27 7.08 -3.25
N TRP A 148 10.00 7.75 -4.36
CA TRP A 148 8.99 7.31 -5.32
C TRP A 148 9.38 7.60 -6.76
N ASP A 149 8.83 6.81 -7.69
CA ASP A 149 8.98 7.00 -9.12
C ASP A 149 7.62 6.95 -9.83
N ARG A 150 7.30 8.02 -10.53
CA ARG A 150 6.06 8.14 -11.33
C ARG A 150 6.30 8.08 -12.84
N ARG A 151 7.48 7.74 -13.29
CA ARG A 151 7.81 7.67 -14.72
C ARG A 151 6.97 6.61 -15.44
N THR A 152 6.79 6.81 -16.76
CA THR A 152 5.90 5.96 -17.57
C THR A 152 6.50 4.64 -18.05
N PRO A 153 7.81 4.52 -18.31
CA PRO A 153 8.36 3.22 -18.70
C PRO A 153 8.05 2.17 -17.64
N LEU A 154 7.69 0.98 -18.07
CA LEU A 154 7.54 -0.15 -17.15
C LEU A 154 8.85 -0.38 -16.42
N PRO A 155 8.83 -0.43 -15.09
CA PRO A 155 10.00 -0.88 -14.34
C PRO A 155 10.39 -2.28 -14.80
N LYS A 156 11.69 -2.50 -14.93
CA LYS A 156 12.26 -3.82 -15.22
C LYS A 156 12.80 -4.42 -13.93
N GLY A 157 12.86 -5.75 -13.90
CA GLY A 157 13.43 -6.49 -12.79
C GLY A 157 12.49 -6.65 -11.60
N LYS A 158 13.07 -7.03 -10.48
CA LYS A 158 12.34 -7.41 -9.25
C LYS A 158 11.43 -6.29 -8.75
N VAL A 159 10.23 -6.68 -8.36
CA VAL A 159 9.28 -5.83 -7.64
C VAL A 159 8.95 -6.46 -6.29
N THR A 160 8.71 -5.60 -5.30
CA THR A 160 8.52 -6.02 -3.91
C THR A 160 7.37 -5.28 -3.28
N GLY A 161 6.48 -6.01 -2.60
CA GLY A 161 5.42 -5.48 -1.76
C GLY A 161 5.77 -5.65 -0.28
N ILE A 162 5.54 -4.62 0.52
CA ILE A 162 5.68 -4.66 1.98
C ILE A 162 4.36 -4.18 2.57
N HIS A 163 3.72 -5.03 3.40
CA HIS A 163 2.30 -4.86 3.73
C HIS A 163 1.93 -5.46 5.10
N HIS A 164 0.68 -5.24 5.51
CA HIS A 164 0.08 -5.77 6.74
C HIS A 164 -1.15 -6.62 6.42
N PRO A 165 -0.96 -7.84 5.91
CA PRO A 165 -2.05 -8.72 5.52
C PRO A 165 -2.90 -9.09 6.75
N SER A 166 -4.22 -9.06 6.62
CA SER A 166 -5.20 -9.29 7.72
C SER A 166 -4.94 -8.44 8.98
N GLY A 167 -4.29 -7.28 8.83
CA GLY A 167 -3.85 -6.47 9.96
C GLY A 167 -2.73 -7.10 10.79
N ASP A 168 -2.06 -8.14 10.30
CA ASP A 168 -0.94 -8.81 10.98
C ASP A 168 0.35 -7.97 10.92
N ALA A 169 1.35 -8.43 11.64
CA ALA A 169 2.70 -7.91 11.61
C ALA A 169 3.23 -7.83 10.17
N LYS A 170 4.07 -6.83 9.91
CA LYS A 170 4.62 -6.51 8.58
C LYS A 170 5.21 -7.72 7.88
N LYS A 171 4.78 -7.94 6.63
CA LYS A 171 5.19 -9.02 5.74
C LYS A 171 5.81 -8.46 4.46
N ILE A 172 6.46 -9.35 3.71
CA ILE A 172 7.07 -9.06 2.42
C ILE A 172 6.65 -10.09 1.39
N CYS A 173 6.40 -9.62 0.17
CA CYS A 173 6.18 -10.45 -1.01
C CYS A 173 6.99 -9.90 -2.19
N SER A 174 7.37 -10.75 -3.13
CA SER A 174 8.18 -10.31 -4.28
C SER A 174 7.95 -11.15 -5.52
N SER A 175 8.23 -10.53 -6.66
CA SER A 175 8.27 -11.17 -7.98
C SER A 175 9.52 -10.72 -8.73
N PRO A 176 10.13 -11.57 -9.56
CA PRO A 176 11.27 -11.19 -10.38
C PRO A 176 10.94 -10.08 -11.37
N GLU A 177 9.68 -9.94 -11.77
CA GLU A 177 9.23 -8.94 -12.72
C GLU A 177 7.72 -8.66 -12.63
N LEU A 178 7.27 -7.61 -13.30
CA LEU A 178 5.86 -7.33 -13.55
C LEU A 178 5.33 -8.16 -14.71
N LEU A 179 4.07 -8.60 -14.62
CA LEU A 179 3.36 -9.20 -15.77
C LEU A 179 3.02 -8.17 -16.86
N GLY A 180 3.08 -6.88 -16.54
CA GLY A 180 2.76 -5.78 -17.44
C GLY A 180 1.73 -4.82 -16.87
N LEU A 181 0.99 -4.14 -17.76
CA LEU A 181 -0.08 -3.22 -17.41
C LEU A 181 -1.44 -3.91 -17.44
N GLY A 182 -2.37 -3.37 -16.68
CA GLY A 182 -3.76 -3.80 -16.66
C GLY A 182 -4.67 -2.73 -16.10
N THR A 183 -5.94 -3.10 -15.99
CA THR A 183 -6.98 -2.28 -15.39
C THR A 183 -7.69 -3.13 -14.36
N TRP A 184 -7.92 -2.55 -13.19
CA TRP A 184 -8.82 -3.17 -12.21
C TRP A 184 -10.24 -2.95 -12.70
N ASP A 185 -10.89 -4.04 -13.12
CA ASP A 185 -12.12 -3.99 -13.85
C ASP A 185 -13.02 -5.16 -13.55
N THR A 186 -14.31 -4.94 -13.62
CA THR A 186 -15.27 -6.02 -13.84
C THR A 186 -15.08 -6.58 -15.26
N PRO A 187 -15.18 -7.91 -15.46
CA PRO A 187 -15.05 -8.50 -16.79
C PRO A 187 -16.00 -7.83 -17.79
N GLY A 188 -15.44 -7.21 -18.84
CA GLY A 188 -16.20 -6.60 -19.92
C GLY A 188 -16.03 -5.09 -20.11
N SER A 189 -15.41 -4.35 -19.23
CA SER A 189 -15.14 -2.93 -19.43
C SER A 189 -13.93 -2.72 -20.36
N ALA A 190 -14.19 -2.62 -21.65
CA ALA A 190 -13.21 -2.22 -22.66
C ALA A 190 -12.95 -0.72 -22.54
N GLY A 191 -11.88 -0.29 -21.87
CA GLY A 191 -11.51 1.12 -21.89
C GLY A 191 -10.68 1.64 -20.76
N GLY A 192 -10.34 0.83 -19.81
CA GLY A 192 -9.41 1.21 -18.74
C GLY A 192 -8.02 1.53 -19.32
N LYS A 193 -7.47 2.67 -18.91
CA LYS A 193 -6.22 3.20 -19.46
C LYS A 193 -4.99 2.53 -18.86
N MET A 194 -4.98 1.20 -18.66
CA MET A 194 -3.82 0.50 -18.10
C MET A 194 -3.32 1.20 -16.82
N ALA A 195 -4.27 1.52 -15.92
CA ALA A 195 -4.00 2.32 -14.73
C ALA A 195 -3.27 1.55 -13.63
N HIS A 196 -3.12 0.25 -13.81
CA HIS A 196 -2.50 -0.65 -12.83
C HIS A 196 -1.30 -1.39 -13.41
N PHE A 197 -0.32 -1.66 -12.54
CA PHE A 197 0.62 -2.75 -12.74
C PHE A 197 -0.05 -4.07 -12.38
N ARG A 198 0.25 -5.12 -13.13
CA ARG A 198 -0.10 -6.49 -12.82
C ARG A 198 1.13 -7.22 -12.31
N VAL A 199 1.00 -7.89 -11.20
CA VAL A 199 2.09 -8.68 -10.61
C VAL A 199 1.54 -10.00 -10.08
N GLU A 200 2.29 -11.06 -10.28
CA GLU A 200 2.08 -12.37 -9.69
C GLU A 200 3.28 -12.65 -8.79
N PHE A 201 3.05 -12.69 -7.50
CA PHE A 201 4.14 -12.90 -6.55
C PHE A 201 4.60 -14.36 -6.59
N THR A 202 5.89 -14.54 -6.76
CA THR A 202 6.55 -15.86 -6.68
C THR A 202 6.99 -16.18 -5.25
N HIS A 203 7.01 -15.18 -4.39
CA HIS A 203 7.32 -15.30 -2.97
C HIS A 203 6.35 -14.42 -2.16
N GLY A 204 5.68 -15.04 -1.20
CA GLY A 204 4.63 -14.37 -0.43
C GLY A 204 3.37 -14.09 -1.25
N ASP A 205 2.38 -13.49 -0.62
CA ASP A 205 1.08 -13.17 -1.23
C ASP A 205 0.40 -12.01 -0.50
N THR A 206 -0.65 -11.45 -1.11
CA THR A 206 -1.49 -10.41 -0.52
C THR A 206 -2.87 -10.95 -0.14
N GLU A 207 -3.50 -10.30 0.82
CA GLU A 207 -4.87 -10.59 1.24
C GLU A 207 -5.56 -9.34 1.79
N GLY A 208 -6.76 -9.45 2.30
CA GLY A 208 -7.44 -8.33 2.98
C GLY A 208 -6.50 -7.65 3.98
N GLY A 209 -6.51 -6.32 4.09
CA GLY A 209 -5.55 -5.56 4.89
C GLY A 209 -4.24 -5.19 4.18
N SER A 210 -3.85 -5.92 3.13
CA SER A 210 -2.73 -5.53 2.26
C SER A 210 -3.06 -4.32 1.37
N SER A 211 -4.34 -4.02 1.20
CA SER A 211 -4.86 -2.87 0.45
C SER A 211 -4.09 -1.59 0.74
N GLY A 212 -3.74 -0.84 -0.29
CA GLY A 212 -2.96 0.40 -0.19
C GLY A 212 -1.45 0.22 0.05
N SER A 213 -0.96 -1.01 0.23
CA SER A 213 0.48 -1.26 0.34
C SER A 213 1.23 -0.82 -0.91
N SER A 214 2.43 -0.29 -0.71
CA SER A 214 3.27 0.13 -1.83
C SER A 214 3.92 -1.04 -2.54
N LEU A 215 3.95 -0.96 -3.87
CA LEU A 215 4.84 -1.73 -4.70
C LEU A 215 6.12 -0.92 -4.91
N PHE A 216 7.25 -1.55 -4.65
CA PHE A 216 8.58 -1.00 -4.87
C PHE A 216 9.21 -1.62 -6.11
N ASP A 217 9.95 -0.81 -6.86
CA ASP A 217 10.81 -1.30 -7.94
C ASP A 217 12.17 -1.80 -7.41
N GLN A 218 13.02 -2.28 -8.30
CA GLN A 218 14.37 -2.74 -7.96
C GLN A 218 15.31 -1.66 -7.41
N ASN A 219 14.94 -0.38 -7.52
CA ASN A 219 15.69 0.75 -6.98
C ASN A 219 15.11 1.22 -5.64
N HIS A 220 14.24 0.43 -5.04
CA HIS A 220 13.57 0.71 -3.76
C HIS A 220 12.66 1.94 -3.79
N LEU A 221 12.12 2.29 -4.96
CA LEU A 221 11.20 3.42 -5.12
C LEU A 221 9.76 2.94 -5.20
N VAL A 222 8.86 3.65 -4.53
CA VAL A 222 7.41 3.41 -4.61
C VAL A 222 6.92 3.75 -6.02
N ILE A 223 6.27 2.79 -6.68
CA ILE A 223 5.74 2.94 -8.03
C ILE A 223 4.22 2.82 -8.12
N GLY A 224 3.57 2.32 -7.08
CA GLY A 224 2.12 2.15 -7.04
C GLY A 224 1.61 1.63 -5.71
N THR A 225 0.26 1.54 -5.57
CA THR A 225 -0.43 1.06 -4.37
C THR A 225 -1.39 -0.08 -4.69
N LEU A 226 -1.49 -1.07 -3.81
CA LEU A 226 -2.34 -2.25 -4.02
C LEU A 226 -3.82 -1.88 -4.01
N THR A 227 -4.48 -2.12 -5.13
CA THR A 227 -5.94 -2.11 -5.24
C THR A 227 -6.51 -3.44 -4.77
N GLY A 228 -5.96 -4.56 -5.24
CA GLY A 228 -6.43 -5.88 -4.86
C GLY A 228 -5.92 -6.97 -5.79
N GLY A 229 -6.48 -8.15 -5.59
CA GLY A 229 -6.19 -9.36 -6.35
C GLY A 229 -6.97 -10.53 -5.78
N ARG A 230 -6.71 -11.72 -6.28
CA ARG A 230 -7.15 -12.94 -5.61
C ARG A 230 -6.03 -13.39 -4.69
N SER A 231 -6.37 -13.76 -3.47
CA SER A 231 -5.41 -14.41 -2.57
C SER A 231 -5.03 -15.79 -3.11
N GLY A 232 -3.78 -16.15 -2.92
CA GLY A 232 -3.26 -17.46 -3.32
C GLY A 232 -2.20 -17.38 -4.40
N CYS A 233 -1.34 -18.37 -4.39
CA CYS A 233 -0.22 -18.51 -5.33
C CYS A 233 -0.68 -18.50 -6.78
N GLY A 234 0.07 -17.82 -7.63
CA GLY A 234 -0.25 -17.71 -9.06
C GLY A 234 -1.41 -16.77 -9.36
N SER A 235 -1.86 -15.99 -8.38
CA SER A 235 -2.93 -15.01 -8.58
C SER A 235 -2.37 -13.64 -8.96
N THR A 236 -3.04 -12.98 -9.90
CA THR A 236 -2.64 -11.63 -10.32
C THR A 236 -3.12 -10.61 -9.30
N ASN A 237 -2.19 -9.77 -8.86
CA ASN A 237 -2.43 -8.59 -8.04
C ASN A 237 -2.34 -7.33 -8.90
N TYR A 238 -3.12 -6.31 -8.54
CA TYR A 238 -3.23 -5.06 -9.28
C TYR A 238 -2.80 -3.89 -8.39
N TYR A 239 -1.78 -3.17 -8.82
CA TYR A 239 -1.26 -1.99 -8.11
C TYR A 239 -1.55 -0.74 -8.94
N GLY A 240 -2.35 0.18 -8.39
CA GLY A 240 -2.61 1.47 -9.02
C GLY A 240 -1.31 2.23 -9.23
N ARG A 241 -1.04 2.64 -10.47
CA ARG A 241 0.23 3.26 -10.86
C ARG A 241 0.34 4.67 -10.31
N LEU A 242 1.46 5.00 -9.69
CA LEU A 242 1.72 6.34 -9.18
C LEU A 242 1.68 7.41 -10.29
N PHE A 243 2.05 7.06 -11.53
CA PHE A 243 1.86 7.91 -12.70
C PHE A 243 0.41 8.37 -12.88
N HIS A 244 -0.55 7.47 -12.73
CA HIS A 244 -1.98 7.78 -12.84
C HIS A 244 -2.49 8.54 -11.63
N HIS A 245 -2.06 8.17 -10.43
CA HIS A 245 -2.36 8.95 -9.23
C HIS A 245 -1.95 10.40 -9.42
N TRP A 246 -0.70 10.65 -9.80
CA TRP A 246 -0.15 11.98 -9.97
C TRP A 246 -0.83 12.82 -11.06
N ASN A 247 -1.04 12.24 -12.24
CA ASN A 247 -1.53 13.01 -13.39
C ASN A 247 -2.99 13.44 -13.27
N ARG A 248 -3.77 12.78 -12.42
CA ARG A 248 -5.16 13.14 -12.16
C ARG A 248 -5.30 14.27 -11.15
N TYR A 249 -4.36 14.41 -10.25
CA TYR A 249 -4.37 15.45 -9.23
C TYR A 249 -4.11 16.87 -9.77
N LYS A 250 -3.48 16.99 -10.91
CA LYS A 250 -3.25 18.30 -11.55
C LYS A 250 -4.52 19.05 -11.97
N LYS A 251 -5.70 18.42 -11.90
CA LYS A 251 -6.97 19.02 -12.30
C LYS A 251 -7.85 19.52 -11.14
N THR A 252 -7.43 19.27 -9.91
CA THR A 252 -8.21 19.61 -8.70
C THR A 252 -7.49 20.56 -7.74
N GLY A 253 -6.29 21.02 -8.11
CA GLY A 253 -5.52 22.00 -7.34
C GLY A 253 -5.31 23.30 -8.09
#